data_b07c3a7a40eb9f677f6dc0e73f827d77
#
_entry.id   b07c3a7a40eb9f677f6dc0e73f827d77
#
_cell.length_a   1.000
_cell.length_b   1.000
_cell.length_c   1.000
_cell.angle_alpha   90.00
_cell.angle_beta   90.00
_cell.angle_gamma   90.00
#
_symmetry.space_group_name_H-M   'P 1'
#
loop_
_entity.id
_entity.type
_entity.pdbx_description
1 polymer ?
#
loop_
_entity_poly.entity_id
_entity_poly.type
_entity_poly.pdbx_seq_one_letter_code
_entity_poly.pdbx_strand_id
1 'polypeptide(L)'
;MAPKLASLCAAPLTSKKFAASAGVRFIGSEDIKAGAPGMADDRDTSNSQHSDTGAVSDWKAHGVKVIPGQSLDPNTAQTPGMSRATAINRARAGAEKLWAGTVTIHANAKTGAHHHGDLESIIYVVRGRARMRWGERLEFTAEAGPGDFIYVPPYVPHQEINASRDEVLECVLMRSGQEPIVVNLDITPVEPPEQVLWKDPIHR
;
A
#
# COMPACT_ATOMS: atom_id res chain seq x y z
N MET A 1 22.76 -14.14 55.23
CA MET A 1 23.80 -13.91 54.18
C MET A 1 23.06 -13.63 52.89
N ALA A 2 22.99 -12.37 52.46
CA ALA A 2 22.35 -11.93 51.22
C ALA A 2 23.44 -11.70 50.17
N PRO A 3 23.27 -12.11 48.89
CA PRO A 3 24.22 -11.78 47.87
C PRO A 3 23.96 -10.40 47.28
N LYS A 4 25.05 -9.72 47.01
CA LYS A 4 25.18 -8.37 46.48
C LYS A 4 24.61 -8.25 45.03
N LEU A 5 23.81 -7.19 44.81
CA LEU A 5 23.48 -6.70 43.49
C LEU A 5 24.73 -6.12 42.78
N ALA A 6 25.05 -6.63 41.62
CA ALA A 6 26.02 -6.03 40.72
C ALA A 6 25.34 -5.01 39.82
N SER A 7 25.79 -3.77 39.89
CA SER A 7 25.42 -2.64 39.05
C SER A 7 26.03 -2.83 37.67
N LEU A 8 25.21 -2.94 36.61
CA LEU A 8 25.68 -2.83 35.21
C LEU A 8 25.59 -1.36 34.79
N CYS A 9 26.75 -0.77 34.57
CA CYS A 9 26.90 0.54 33.93
C CYS A 9 26.40 0.50 32.49
N ALA A 10 25.50 1.41 32.15
CA ALA A 10 25.08 1.67 30.79
C ALA A 10 26.18 2.44 30.04
N ALA A 11 26.60 1.95 28.90
CA ALA A 11 27.49 2.66 27.97
C ALA A 11 26.69 3.67 27.12
N PRO A 12 27.26 4.85 26.78
CA PRO A 12 26.55 5.86 26.01
C PRO A 12 26.46 5.48 24.52
N LEU A 13 25.27 5.66 23.95
CA LEU A 13 24.99 5.56 22.54
C LEU A 13 25.71 6.69 21.78
N THR A 14 26.71 6.35 20.99
CA THR A 14 27.35 7.28 20.06
C THR A 14 26.44 7.52 18.85
N SER A 15 25.99 8.77 18.69
CA SER A 15 25.23 9.21 17.53
C SER A 15 26.12 9.20 16.28
N LYS A 16 25.86 8.28 15.34
CA LYS A 16 26.41 8.36 13.99
C LYS A 16 25.64 9.44 13.23
N LYS A 17 26.37 10.52 12.86
CA LYS A 17 25.90 11.53 11.94
C LYS A 17 25.63 10.87 10.57
N PHE A 18 24.37 10.91 10.13
CA PHE A 18 24.03 10.61 8.75
C PHE A 18 24.51 11.76 7.87
N ALA A 19 25.35 11.46 6.92
CA ALA A 19 25.78 12.39 5.88
C ALA A 19 24.58 12.66 4.95
N ALA A 20 24.25 13.93 4.77
CA ALA A 20 23.26 14.37 3.81
C ALA A 20 23.79 14.12 2.40
N SER A 21 23.05 13.32 1.62
CA SER A 21 23.32 13.09 0.20
C SER A 21 22.17 13.61 -0.62
N ALA A 22 22.54 14.43 -1.61
CA ALA A 22 21.84 14.80 -2.83
C ALA A 22 20.54 15.60 -2.69
N GLY A 23 20.65 16.91 -2.92
CA GLY A 23 19.57 17.87 -3.04
C GLY A 23 18.61 17.53 -4.19
N VAL A 24 17.34 17.48 -3.86
CA VAL A 24 16.26 17.60 -4.83
C VAL A 24 16.22 19.05 -5.29
N ARG A 25 16.55 19.32 -6.55
CA ARG A 25 16.35 20.64 -7.17
C ARG A 25 14.85 20.80 -7.46
N PHE A 26 14.23 21.75 -6.80
CA PHE A 26 12.94 22.26 -7.25
C PHE A 26 13.20 23.17 -8.47
N ILE A 27 12.57 22.84 -9.60
CA ILE A 27 12.58 23.67 -10.80
C ILE A 27 11.56 24.79 -10.54
N GLY A 28 12.04 26.02 -10.45
CA GLY A 28 11.20 27.21 -10.34
C GLY A 28 10.48 27.48 -11.67
N SER A 29 9.30 28.12 -11.57
CA SER A 29 8.37 28.38 -12.67
C SER A 29 8.83 29.42 -13.72
N GLU A 30 10.10 29.74 -13.83
CA GLU A 30 10.59 30.82 -14.69
C GLU A 30 11.37 30.38 -15.95
N ASP A 31 11.60 29.09 -16.18
CA ASP A 31 12.47 28.65 -17.28
C ASP A 31 11.74 28.10 -18.52
N ILE A 32 10.52 28.57 -18.80
CA ILE A 32 9.83 28.24 -20.06
C ILE A 32 9.56 29.53 -20.83
N LYS A 33 10.59 30.07 -21.50
CA LYS A 33 10.41 31.00 -22.63
C LYS A 33 11.40 30.70 -23.74
N ALA A 34 10.80 30.60 -24.94
CA ALA A 34 11.33 30.77 -26.29
C ALA A 34 11.67 29.51 -27.09
N GLY A 35 10.96 29.40 -28.20
CA GLY A 35 11.41 28.69 -29.39
C GLY A 35 10.31 28.06 -30.24
N ALA A 36 9.48 28.88 -30.92
CA ALA A 36 8.78 28.41 -32.11
C ALA A 36 9.67 28.57 -33.35
N PRO A 37 9.50 27.74 -34.39
CA PRO A 37 8.92 28.28 -35.59
C PRO A 37 7.81 27.40 -36.19
N GLY A 38 6.85 28.09 -36.84
CA GLY A 38 5.65 27.53 -37.37
C GLY A 38 5.80 26.81 -38.68
N MET A 39 4.73 26.09 -39.03
CA MET A 39 4.15 26.02 -40.39
C MET A 39 2.77 25.38 -40.38
N ALA A 40 1.84 26.17 -40.99
CA ALA A 40 0.69 25.81 -41.83
C ALA A 40 -0.36 24.79 -41.34
N ASP A 41 -1.48 25.31 -40.98
CA ASP A 41 -2.85 25.29 -41.61
C ASP A 41 -3.26 23.99 -42.28
N ASP A 42 -4.17 23.27 -41.62
CA ASP A 42 -5.32 22.66 -42.27
C ASP A 42 -6.49 22.51 -41.26
N ARG A 43 -7.59 23.10 -41.68
CA ARG A 43 -8.86 23.11 -40.95
C ARG A 43 -9.50 21.74 -40.98
N ASP A 44 -9.83 21.21 -39.82
CA ASP A 44 -11.03 20.42 -39.67
C ASP A 44 -11.75 20.77 -38.37
N THR A 45 -12.97 21.30 -38.54
CA THR A 45 -13.90 21.72 -37.53
C THR A 45 -14.69 20.50 -37.07
N SER A 46 -14.33 19.90 -35.96
CA SER A 46 -15.27 19.18 -35.12
C SER A 46 -15.13 19.61 -33.68
N ASN A 47 -15.95 20.57 -33.32
CA ASN A 47 -16.15 21.12 -32.02
C ASN A 47 -16.75 20.06 -31.08
N SER A 48 -15.94 19.28 -30.38
CA SER A 48 -16.35 18.59 -29.16
C SER A 48 -15.80 19.38 -27.98
N GLN A 49 -16.57 20.37 -27.55
CA GLN A 49 -16.38 21.02 -26.26
C GLN A 49 -16.55 19.95 -25.17
N HIS A 50 -15.47 19.28 -24.79
CA HIS A 50 -15.35 18.73 -23.46
C HIS A 50 -15.18 19.95 -22.54
N SER A 51 -16.29 20.41 -22.01
CA SER A 51 -16.29 21.30 -20.86
C SER A 51 -15.73 20.50 -19.68
N ASP A 52 -14.42 20.45 -19.57
CA ASP A 52 -13.74 20.15 -18.31
C ASP A 52 -14.01 21.34 -17.37
N THR A 53 -15.22 21.36 -16.82
CA THR A 53 -15.53 22.14 -15.63
C THR A 53 -14.87 21.39 -14.47
N GLY A 54 -13.54 21.37 -14.46
CA GLY A 54 -12.77 21.04 -13.29
C GLY A 54 -13.22 21.99 -12.19
N ALA A 55 -14.12 21.50 -11.33
CA ALA A 55 -14.49 22.23 -10.13
C ALA A 55 -13.20 22.54 -9.41
N VAL A 56 -12.77 23.80 -9.47
CA VAL A 56 -11.64 24.29 -8.69
C VAL A 56 -11.98 23.96 -7.25
N SER A 57 -11.35 22.92 -6.70
CA SER A 57 -11.61 22.54 -5.32
C SER A 57 -11.31 23.76 -4.46
N ASP A 58 -12.26 24.17 -3.63
CA ASP A 58 -12.01 25.19 -2.63
C ASP A 58 -10.99 24.64 -1.61
N TRP A 59 -9.72 24.75 -1.97
CA TRP A 59 -8.62 24.26 -1.15
C TRP A 59 -8.55 24.90 0.23
N LYS A 60 -9.26 26.04 0.44
CA LYS A 60 -9.38 26.66 1.76
C LYS A 60 -10.34 25.90 2.66
N ALA A 61 -11.43 25.40 2.10
CA ALA A 61 -12.41 24.58 2.82
C ALA A 61 -12.08 23.09 2.77
N HIS A 62 -11.44 22.62 1.68
CA HIS A 62 -11.20 21.21 1.40
C HIS A 62 -9.69 20.90 1.15
N GLY A 63 -8.83 21.52 1.93
CA GLY A 63 -7.38 21.34 1.83
C GLY A 63 -6.89 19.97 2.31
N VAL A 64 -5.59 19.90 2.57
CA VAL A 64 -4.92 18.70 3.08
C VAL A 64 -5.55 18.26 4.41
N LYS A 65 -5.84 16.96 4.53
CA LYS A 65 -6.35 16.35 5.76
C LYS A 65 -5.34 15.38 6.35
N VAL A 66 -5.10 15.50 7.63
CA VAL A 66 -4.33 14.55 8.43
C VAL A 66 -5.30 13.71 9.23
N ILE A 67 -5.26 12.41 9.06
CA ILE A 67 -6.04 11.45 9.84
C ILE A 67 -5.13 10.85 10.91
N PRO A 68 -5.30 11.20 12.19
CA PRO A 68 -4.45 10.67 13.26
C PRO A 68 -4.57 9.16 13.38
N GLY A 69 -3.44 8.47 13.62
CA GLY A 69 -3.39 7.01 13.70
C GLY A 69 -4.30 6.41 14.78
N GLN A 70 -4.51 7.12 15.89
CA GLN A 70 -5.44 6.70 16.96
C GLN A 70 -6.92 6.90 16.61
N SER A 71 -7.24 7.54 15.49
CA SER A 71 -8.61 7.82 15.05
C SER A 71 -9.06 6.97 13.87
N LEU A 72 -8.30 5.93 13.49
CA LEU A 72 -8.70 5.04 12.42
C LEU A 72 -10.03 4.35 12.76
N ASP A 73 -10.85 4.13 11.74
CA ASP A 73 -12.18 3.56 11.90
C ASP A 73 -12.14 2.03 11.74
N PRO A 74 -12.35 1.25 12.81
CA PRO A 74 -12.40 -0.21 12.73
C PRO A 74 -13.73 -0.73 12.17
N ASN A 75 -14.75 0.14 11.98
CA ASN A 75 -16.04 -0.23 11.40
C ASN A 75 -15.93 -0.37 9.87
N THR A 76 -15.16 -1.34 9.43
CA THR A 76 -14.93 -1.70 8.02
C THR A 76 -14.97 -3.21 7.85
N ALA A 77 -15.10 -3.68 6.61
CA ALA A 77 -15.17 -5.11 6.33
C ALA A 77 -13.96 -5.86 6.91
N GLN A 78 -14.24 -6.86 7.74
CA GLN A 78 -13.24 -7.67 8.41
C GLN A 78 -13.14 -9.07 7.77
N THR A 79 -11.98 -9.70 7.93
CA THR A 79 -11.73 -11.08 7.52
C THR A 79 -11.27 -11.86 8.75
N PRO A 80 -11.72 -13.11 8.96
CA PRO A 80 -11.24 -13.93 10.07
C PRO A 80 -9.71 -14.00 10.12
N GLY A 81 -9.14 -13.78 11.30
CA GLY A 81 -7.69 -13.73 11.51
C GLY A 81 -7.01 -12.41 11.10
N MET A 82 -7.81 -11.40 10.73
CA MET A 82 -7.32 -10.07 10.38
C MET A 82 -8.10 -8.98 11.10
N SER A 83 -7.45 -7.84 11.31
CA SER A 83 -8.08 -6.61 11.81
C SER A 83 -7.75 -5.48 10.84
N ARG A 84 -8.78 -4.78 10.36
CA ARG A 84 -8.64 -3.63 9.47
C ARG A 84 -9.17 -2.37 10.12
N ALA A 85 -8.54 -1.23 9.82
CA ALA A 85 -9.03 0.08 10.20
C ALA A 85 -8.84 1.08 9.07
N THR A 86 -9.92 1.79 8.72
CA THR A 86 -9.95 2.76 7.61
C THR A 86 -9.35 4.08 8.05
N ALA A 87 -8.39 4.58 7.27
CA ALA A 87 -7.85 5.92 7.40
C ALA A 87 -8.48 6.88 6.39
N ILE A 88 -8.46 6.53 5.12
CA ILE A 88 -8.87 7.37 3.99
C ILE A 88 -10.00 6.68 3.24
N ASN A 89 -11.13 7.36 3.13
CA ASN A 89 -12.23 7.04 2.26
C ASN A 89 -13.09 8.29 2.03
N ARG A 90 -14.20 8.16 1.32
CA ARG A 90 -15.10 9.29 1.05
C ARG A 90 -15.63 9.92 2.35
N ALA A 91 -16.08 9.13 3.28
CA ALA A 91 -16.69 9.62 4.52
C ALA A 91 -15.70 10.35 5.42
N ARG A 92 -14.46 9.87 5.52
CA ARG A 92 -13.44 10.41 6.43
C ARG A 92 -12.63 11.56 5.83
N ALA A 93 -12.26 11.42 4.57
CA ALA A 93 -11.34 12.34 3.90
C ALA A 93 -11.96 13.07 2.70
N GLY A 94 -13.12 12.64 2.21
CA GLY A 94 -13.68 13.10 0.94
C GLY A 94 -12.96 12.50 -0.27
N ALA A 95 -12.21 11.40 -0.08
CA ALA A 95 -11.53 10.73 -1.17
C ALA A 95 -12.55 10.06 -2.11
N GLU A 96 -12.39 10.25 -3.42
CA GLU A 96 -13.31 9.71 -4.41
C GLU A 96 -12.78 8.43 -5.07
N LYS A 97 -11.48 8.38 -5.29
CA LYS A 97 -10.81 7.33 -6.08
C LYS A 97 -9.99 6.36 -5.25
N LEU A 98 -9.68 6.69 -4.00
CA LEU A 98 -8.78 5.92 -3.16
C LEU A 98 -9.43 5.55 -1.84
N TRP A 99 -9.17 4.34 -1.42
CA TRP A 99 -9.34 3.87 -0.05
C TRP A 99 -7.97 3.53 0.51
N ALA A 100 -7.70 3.86 1.79
CA ALA A 100 -6.49 3.44 2.48
C ALA A 100 -6.77 3.17 3.96
N GLY A 101 -6.04 2.20 4.52
CA GLY A 101 -6.16 1.83 5.92
C GLY A 101 -5.02 0.93 6.37
N THR A 102 -5.09 0.48 7.61
CA THR A 102 -4.18 -0.51 8.17
C THR A 102 -4.80 -1.88 8.18
N VAL A 103 -3.95 -2.90 8.07
CA VAL A 103 -4.30 -4.32 8.21
C VAL A 103 -3.31 -4.96 9.15
N THR A 104 -3.84 -5.66 10.16
CA THR A 104 -3.05 -6.56 11.01
C THR A 104 -3.50 -7.98 10.72
N ILE A 105 -2.59 -8.85 10.29
CA ILE A 105 -2.82 -10.28 10.09
C ILE A 105 -2.19 -11.03 11.27
N HIS A 106 -3.02 -11.74 12.02
CA HIS A 106 -2.58 -12.44 13.21
C HIS A 106 -1.57 -13.54 12.85
N ALA A 107 -0.79 -13.96 13.82
CA ALA A 107 0.15 -15.07 13.65
C ALA A 107 -0.54 -16.30 13.07
N ASN A 108 0.08 -16.96 12.10
CA ASN A 108 -0.45 -18.16 11.42
C ASN A 108 -1.80 -17.98 10.71
N ALA A 109 -2.27 -16.75 10.50
CA ALA A 109 -3.51 -16.47 9.80
C ALA A 109 -3.29 -16.30 8.29
N LYS A 110 -4.34 -16.62 7.52
CA LYS A 110 -4.40 -16.43 6.08
C LYS A 110 -5.84 -16.14 5.62
N THR A 111 -5.98 -15.49 4.48
CA THR A 111 -7.29 -15.35 3.82
C THR A 111 -7.70 -16.65 3.10
N GLY A 112 -8.96 -16.74 2.70
CA GLY A 112 -9.35 -17.60 1.58
C GLY A 112 -8.79 -17.07 0.26
N ALA A 113 -8.90 -17.85 -0.80
CA ALA A 113 -8.64 -17.40 -2.15
C ALA A 113 -9.72 -16.38 -2.57
N HIS A 114 -9.33 -15.25 -3.14
CA HIS A 114 -10.26 -14.20 -3.56
C HIS A 114 -9.64 -13.27 -4.60
N HIS A 115 -10.45 -12.38 -5.17
CA HIS A 115 -10.00 -11.22 -5.93
C HIS A 115 -10.85 -9.98 -5.59
N HIS A 116 -10.41 -8.81 -6.03
CA HIS A 116 -11.06 -7.53 -5.75
C HIS A 116 -11.76 -6.90 -6.97
N GLY A 117 -12.21 -7.74 -7.93
CA GLY A 117 -12.81 -7.23 -9.16
C GLY A 117 -11.81 -6.40 -9.96
N ASP A 118 -12.25 -5.27 -10.45
CA ASP A 118 -11.46 -4.29 -11.21
C ASP A 118 -10.56 -3.39 -10.34
N LEU A 119 -10.57 -3.59 -9.02
CA LEU A 119 -9.76 -2.78 -8.12
C LEU A 119 -8.29 -3.23 -8.12
N GLU A 120 -7.41 -2.25 -8.11
CA GLU A 120 -5.99 -2.42 -7.83
C GLU A 120 -5.73 -2.30 -6.33
N SER A 121 -4.78 -3.06 -5.82
CA SER A 121 -4.36 -2.95 -4.42
C SER A 121 -2.85 -2.80 -4.31
N ILE A 122 -2.42 -1.95 -3.38
CA ILE A 122 -1.04 -1.84 -2.93
C ILE A 122 -1.01 -2.17 -1.46
N ILE A 123 -0.09 -3.06 -1.06
CA ILE A 123 0.15 -3.44 0.32
C ILE A 123 1.59 -3.07 0.66
N TYR A 124 1.77 -2.21 1.65
CA TYR A 124 3.09 -1.88 2.19
C TYR A 124 3.29 -2.60 3.51
N VAL A 125 4.34 -3.39 3.61
CA VAL A 125 4.66 -4.15 4.84
C VAL A 125 5.35 -3.22 5.83
N VAL A 126 4.73 -3.03 6.99
CA VAL A 126 5.27 -2.21 8.09
C VAL A 126 6.10 -3.08 9.03
N ARG A 127 5.57 -4.27 9.39
CA ARG A 127 6.22 -5.21 10.30
C ARG A 127 5.77 -6.64 10.00
N GLY A 128 6.65 -7.60 10.27
CA GLY A 128 6.39 -9.02 10.05
C GLY A 128 6.78 -9.47 8.64
N ARG A 129 6.23 -10.60 8.21
CA ARG A 129 6.55 -11.20 6.92
C ARG A 129 5.28 -11.64 6.21
N ALA A 130 4.99 -10.99 5.10
CA ALA A 130 3.88 -11.34 4.23
C ALA A 130 4.29 -12.43 3.25
N ARG A 131 3.35 -13.35 2.96
CA ARG A 131 3.44 -14.26 1.83
C ARG A 131 2.18 -14.10 1.00
N MET A 132 2.38 -13.88 -0.30
CA MET A 132 1.30 -13.86 -1.28
C MET A 132 1.35 -15.14 -2.10
N ARG A 133 0.19 -15.74 -2.33
CA ARG A 133 0.00 -16.78 -3.34
C ARG A 133 -1.01 -16.28 -4.36
N TRP A 134 -0.79 -16.57 -5.63
CA TRP A 134 -1.70 -16.17 -6.69
C TRP A 134 -1.70 -17.16 -7.87
N GLY A 135 -2.65 -16.95 -8.78
CA GLY A 135 -2.88 -17.80 -9.93
C GLY A 135 -4.16 -18.62 -9.80
N GLU A 136 -4.55 -19.31 -10.86
CA GLU A 136 -5.79 -20.09 -10.92
C GLU A 136 -5.85 -21.25 -9.90
N ARG A 137 -4.67 -21.72 -9.48
CA ARG A 137 -4.50 -22.78 -8.47
C ARG A 137 -3.62 -22.29 -7.30
N LEU A 138 -3.42 -20.99 -7.17
CA LEU A 138 -2.49 -20.38 -6.22
C LEU A 138 -1.08 -21.00 -6.30
N GLU A 139 -0.65 -21.29 -7.52
CA GLU A 139 0.61 -21.96 -7.85
C GLU A 139 1.85 -21.09 -7.71
N PHE A 140 1.69 -19.77 -7.79
CA PHE A 140 2.77 -18.80 -7.62
C PHE A 140 2.85 -18.32 -6.17
N THR A 141 4.06 -18.03 -5.69
CA THR A 141 4.25 -17.45 -4.35
C THR A 141 5.41 -16.46 -4.32
N ALA A 142 5.26 -15.41 -3.51
CA ALA A 142 6.32 -14.48 -3.15
C ALA A 142 6.17 -14.06 -1.69
N GLU A 143 7.28 -13.64 -1.08
CA GLU A 143 7.31 -13.09 0.26
C GLU A 143 7.81 -11.65 0.25
N ALA A 144 7.33 -10.87 1.20
CA ALA A 144 7.69 -9.47 1.39
C ALA A 144 7.94 -9.21 2.89
N GLY A 145 8.93 -8.42 3.18
CA GLY A 145 9.31 -7.97 4.52
C GLY A 145 9.09 -6.47 4.73
N PRO A 146 9.44 -5.93 5.90
CA PRO A 146 9.27 -4.52 6.21
C PRO A 146 9.97 -3.61 5.18
N GLY A 147 9.24 -2.64 4.63
CA GLY A 147 9.70 -1.74 3.59
C GLY A 147 9.30 -2.16 2.17
N ASP A 148 8.87 -3.39 1.97
CA ASP A 148 8.46 -3.88 0.65
C ASP A 148 7.04 -3.46 0.29
N PHE A 149 6.81 -3.34 -1.02
CA PHE A 149 5.51 -3.10 -1.62
C PHE A 149 5.05 -4.33 -2.39
N ILE A 150 3.80 -4.69 -2.22
CA ILE A 150 3.11 -5.72 -3.00
C ILE A 150 2.04 -5.02 -3.83
N TYR A 151 2.02 -5.28 -5.13
CA TYR A 151 0.98 -4.83 -6.03
C TYR A 151 0.10 -6.01 -6.43
N VAL A 152 -1.21 -5.86 -6.26
CA VAL A 152 -2.21 -6.85 -6.68
C VAL A 152 -3.03 -6.27 -7.82
N PRO A 153 -2.88 -6.78 -9.05
CA PRO A 153 -3.66 -6.33 -10.21
C PRO A 153 -5.15 -6.67 -10.10
N PRO A 154 -6.00 -6.04 -10.92
CA PRO A 154 -7.41 -6.42 -11.05
C PRO A 154 -7.59 -7.90 -11.39
N TYR A 155 -8.66 -8.50 -10.85
CA TYR A 155 -9.13 -9.87 -11.13
C TYR A 155 -8.15 -11.01 -10.82
N VAL A 156 -6.97 -10.74 -10.28
CA VAL A 156 -6.00 -11.80 -9.96
C VAL A 156 -6.46 -12.59 -8.74
N PRO A 157 -6.72 -13.91 -8.87
CA PRO A 157 -6.95 -14.78 -7.73
C PRO A 157 -5.72 -14.80 -6.83
N HIS A 158 -5.90 -14.49 -5.55
CA HIS A 158 -4.80 -14.45 -4.60
C HIS A 158 -5.21 -14.83 -3.18
N GLN A 159 -4.20 -15.06 -2.36
CA GLN A 159 -4.32 -15.34 -0.94
C GLN A 159 -3.23 -14.59 -0.18
N GLU A 160 -3.62 -13.88 0.87
CA GLU A 160 -2.72 -13.20 1.80
C GLU A 160 -2.43 -14.09 3.00
N ILE A 161 -1.17 -14.25 3.36
CA ILE A 161 -0.71 -15.16 4.41
C ILE A 161 0.28 -14.43 5.30
N ASN A 162 0.10 -14.51 6.63
CA ASN A 162 1.18 -14.20 7.54
C ASN A 162 2.16 -15.39 7.57
N ALA A 163 3.38 -15.18 7.07
CA ALA A 163 4.40 -16.23 6.99
C ALA A 163 4.99 -16.59 8.36
N SER A 164 4.74 -15.79 9.40
CA SER A 164 5.16 -16.09 10.77
C SER A 164 4.07 -16.86 11.53
N ARG A 165 4.52 -17.79 12.38
CA ARG A 165 3.64 -18.52 13.30
C ARG A 165 3.45 -17.81 14.63
N ASP A 166 4.34 -16.88 14.96
CA ASP A 166 4.45 -16.31 16.32
C ASP A 166 4.28 -14.80 16.33
N GLU A 167 4.50 -14.12 15.20
CA GLU A 167 4.45 -12.66 15.11
C GLU A 167 3.29 -12.19 14.22
N VAL A 168 2.75 -11.03 14.54
CA VAL A 168 1.75 -10.38 13.69
C VAL A 168 2.40 -9.77 12.45
N LEU A 169 1.66 -9.73 11.36
CA LEU A 169 2.00 -8.97 10.16
C LEU A 169 1.18 -7.69 10.15
N GLU A 170 1.86 -6.55 10.07
CA GLU A 170 1.24 -5.22 9.99
C GLU A 170 1.52 -4.59 8.64
N CYS A 171 0.46 -4.15 7.97
CA CYS A 171 0.52 -3.55 6.65
C CYS A 171 -0.30 -2.27 6.56
N VAL A 172 0.07 -1.42 5.61
CA VAL A 172 -0.82 -0.39 5.05
C VAL A 172 -1.38 -0.93 3.74
N LEU A 173 -2.70 -0.91 3.61
CA LEU A 173 -3.41 -1.31 2.40
C LEU A 173 -3.99 -0.06 1.73
N MET A 174 -3.77 0.07 0.43
CA MET A 174 -4.36 1.09 -0.41
C MET A 174 -5.09 0.41 -1.58
N ARG A 175 -6.24 0.95 -1.98
CA ARG A 175 -7.03 0.46 -3.11
C ARG A 175 -7.51 1.61 -4.00
N SER A 176 -7.60 1.32 -5.28
CA SER A 176 -8.41 2.12 -6.18
C SER A 176 -9.91 1.89 -5.89
N GLY A 177 -10.71 2.94 -5.85
CA GLY A 177 -12.15 2.83 -5.54
C GLY A 177 -12.48 2.83 -4.05
N GLN A 178 -13.78 2.89 -3.75
CA GLN A 178 -14.31 3.07 -2.41
C GLN A 178 -15.02 1.82 -1.88
N GLU A 179 -15.48 0.95 -2.78
CA GLU A 179 -16.28 -0.21 -2.42
C GLU A 179 -15.39 -1.37 -1.95
N PRO A 180 -15.77 -2.06 -0.89
CA PRO A 180 -15.02 -3.21 -0.37
C PRO A 180 -15.33 -4.47 -1.18
N ILE A 181 -14.93 -4.49 -2.46
CA ILE A 181 -15.17 -5.64 -3.34
C ILE A 181 -14.27 -6.79 -2.90
N VAL A 182 -14.89 -7.93 -2.57
CA VAL A 182 -14.23 -9.21 -2.29
C VAL A 182 -15.06 -10.31 -2.93
N VAL A 183 -14.49 -10.97 -3.93
CA VAL A 183 -15.09 -12.14 -4.58
C VAL A 183 -14.33 -13.37 -4.12
N ASN A 184 -14.96 -14.16 -3.23
CA ASN A 184 -14.37 -15.40 -2.74
C ASN A 184 -14.39 -16.48 -3.81
N LEU A 185 -13.32 -17.24 -3.89
CA LEU A 185 -13.10 -18.28 -4.87
C LEU A 185 -12.91 -19.62 -4.19
N ASP A 186 -13.52 -20.66 -4.74
CA ASP A 186 -13.32 -22.04 -4.28
C ASP A 186 -12.10 -22.64 -4.99
N ILE A 187 -10.91 -22.29 -4.51
CA ILE A 187 -9.64 -22.76 -5.05
C ILE A 187 -8.93 -23.60 -4.00
N THR A 188 -8.62 -24.84 -4.34
CA THR A 188 -7.69 -25.67 -3.56
C THR A 188 -6.27 -25.36 -4.01
N PRO A 189 -5.42 -24.77 -3.14
CA PRO A 189 -4.05 -24.44 -3.50
C PRO A 189 -3.25 -25.68 -3.87
N VAL A 190 -2.44 -25.59 -4.93
CA VAL A 190 -1.48 -26.64 -5.25
C VAL A 190 -0.34 -26.65 -4.22
N GLU A 191 0.02 -27.83 -3.72
CA GLU A 191 1.09 -27.98 -2.74
C GLU A 191 2.18 -28.97 -3.19
N PRO A 192 3.45 -28.61 -3.19
CA PRO A 192 3.99 -27.25 -2.93
C PRO A 192 3.68 -26.28 -4.07
N PRO A 193 3.83 -24.96 -3.87
CA PRO A 193 3.72 -23.98 -4.97
C PRO A 193 4.65 -24.33 -6.13
N GLU A 194 4.17 -24.22 -7.37
CA GLU A 194 4.93 -24.58 -8.58
C GLU A 194 6.11 -23.62 -8.82
N GLN A 195 5.92 -22.35 -8.51
CA GLN A 195 6.94 -21.33 -8.66
C GLN A 195 7.01 -20.40 -7.45
N VAL A 196 8.24 -20.24 -6.94
CA VAL A 196 8.60 -19.21 -5.97
C VAL A 196 9.22 -18.06 -6.77
N LEU A 197 8.43 -17.04 -7.10
CA LEU A 197 8.84 -16.01 -8.05
C LEU A 197 9.69 -14.90 -7.44
N TRP A 198 9.83 -14.86 -6.12
CA TRP A 198 10.65 -13.80 -5.55
C TRP A 198 11.39 -14.29 -4.30
N LYS A 199 12.65 -14.51 -4.47
CA LYS A 199 13.66 -14.48 -3.42
C LYS A 199 14.69 -13.44 -3.81
N ASP A 200 14.45 -12.21 -3.39
CA ASP A 200 15.51 -11.22 -3.47
C ASP A 200 16.68 -11.69 -2.60
N PRO A 201 17.93 -11.67 -3.13
CA PRO A 201 19.12 -12.04 -2.35
C PRO A 201 19.30 -11.20 -1.08
N ILE A 202 18.73 -10.02 -1.00
CA ILE A 202 18.76 -9.18 0.21
C ILE A 202 17.81 -9.66 1.31
N HIS A 203 16.83 -10.49 1.01
CA HIS A 203 15.87 -11.03 1.96
C HIS A 203 16.15 -12.48 2.38
N ARG A 204 17.41 -12.86 2.48
CA ARG A 204 17.88 -14.19 2.92
C ARG A 204 17.72 -14.40 4.42
#